data_29f6b35e2eee0a138eb4f7258f64a10c
#
_entry.id   29f6b35e2eee0a138eb4f7258f64a10c
#
_cell.length_a   1.000
_cell.length_b   1.000
_cell.length_c   1.000
_cell.angle_alpha   90.00
_cell.angle_beta   90.00
_cell.angle_gamma   90.00
#
_symmetry.space_group_name_H-M   'P 1'
#
loop_
_entity.id
_entity.type
_entity.pdbx_description
1 polymer ?
#
loop_
_entity_poly.entity_id
_entity_poly.type
_entity_poly.pdbx_seq_one_letter_code
_entity_poly.pdbx_strand_id
1 'polypeptide(L)'
;MAIRIIREEGDEILRKKSREVNIDDITAEKNQSLIDDMLETMYHFNGVGLAAVQVGILKQIIVIDVDDDKGPYVLINPKILKTKGSKECEEGCLSFPNEFGKVVRPTEVVVEFYDREAKKVKLKAKDLLAQAVCHEVDHLNGVLFVDL
;
A
#
# COMPACT_ATOMS: atom_id res chain seq x y z
N MET A 1 10.49 -13.78 -10.02
CA MET A 1 9.21 -13.10 -9.75
C MET A 1 8.09 -14.13 -9.66
N ALA A 2 7.21 -13.95 -8.71
CA ALA A 2 6.13 -14.89 -8.48
C ALA A 2 4.86 -14.17 -8.04
N ILE A 3 3.72 -14.74 -8.42
CA ILE A 3 2.42 -14.26 -7.94
C ILE A 3 2.20 -14.90 -6.57
N ARG A 4 1.92 -14.08 -5.57
CA ARG A 4 1.70 -14.54 -4.20
C ARG A 4 0.21 -14.67 -3.92
N ILE A 5 -0.11 -15.50 -2.91
CA ILE A 5 -1.49 -15.69 -2.48
C ILE A 5 -1.91 -14.47 -1.66
N ILE A 6 -3.00 -13.82 -2.09
CA ILE A 6 -3.57 -12.68 -1.36
C ILE A 6 -4.40 -13.21 -0.19
N ARG A 7 -4.10 -12.71 1.02
CA ARG A 7 -4.88 -13.00 2.22
C ARG A 7 -6.20 -12.26 2.13
N GLU A 8 -7.28 -12.96 2.45
CA GLU A 8 -8.63 -12.43 2.28
C GLU A 8 -9.33 -12.23 3.61
N GLU A 9 -10.48 -11.54 3.57
CA GLU A 9 -11.34 -11.29 4.71
C GLU A 9 -11.45 -12.52 5.62
N GLY A 10 -11.34 -12.30 6.93
CA GLY A 10 -11.35 -13.37 7.91
C GLY A 10 -9.96 -13.84 8.31
N ASP A 11 -8.91 -13.51 7.55
CA ASP A 11 -7.54 -13.80 7.94
C ASP A 11 -7.07 -12.76 8.96
N GLU A 12 -6.76 -13.23 10.15
CA GLU A 12 -6.40 -12.36 11.28
C GLU A 12 -5.15 -11.49 11.01
N ILE A 13 -4.28 -11.92 10.10
CA ILE A 13 -3.07 -11.17 9.80
C ILE A 13 -3.38 -9.76 9.29
N LEU A 14 -4.51 -9.59 8.59
CA LEU A 14 -4.92 -8.29 8.05
C LEU A 14 -5.18 -7.24 9.15
N ARG A 15 -5.39 -7.67 10.37
CA ARG A 15 -5.62 -6.79 11.51
C ARG A 15 -4.37 -6.48 12.32
N LYS A 16 -3.23 -7.04 11.93
CA LYS A 16 -1.97 -6.84 12.65
C LYS A 16 -1.22 -5.65 12.09
N LYS A 17 -0.45 -5.00 12.95
CA LYS A 17 0.43 -3.90 12.53
C LYS A 17 1.68 -4.46 11.88
N SER A 18 2.06 -3.86 10.77
CA SER A 18 3.31 -4.18 10.08
C SER A 18 4.48 -3.48 10.78
N ARG A 19 5.67 -4.07 10.68
CA ARG A 19 6.89 -3.54 11.27
C ARG A 19 7.67 -2.74 10.25
N GLU A 20 8.39 -1.73 10.72
CA GLU A 20 9.31 -0.99 9.88
C GLU A 20 10.41 -1.93 9.34
N VAL A 21 10.83 -1.68 8.12
CA VAL A 21 11.99 -2.34 7.51
C VAL A 21 13.22 -1.56 7.96
N ASN A 22 14.25 -2.27 8.43
CA ASN A 22 15.53 -1.63 8.74
C ASN A 22 16.07 -1.01 7.44
N ILE A 23 16.49 0.26 7.50
CA ILE A 23 16.96 0.99 6.32
C ILE A 23 18.10 0.23 5.63
N ASP A 24 18.99 -0.37 6.39
CA ASP A 24 20.14 -1.13 5.86
C ASP A 24 19.70 -2.40 5.12
N ASP A 25 18.48 -2.87 5.37
CA ASP A 25 17.95 -4.09 4.75
C ASP A 25 17.06 -3.81 3.53
N ILE A 26 16.74 -2.56 3.23
CA ILE A 26 15.84 -2.23 2.12
C ILE A 26 16.33 -2.83 0.81
N THR A 27 17.63 -2.71 0.53
CA THR A 27 18.22 -3.21 -0.72
C THR A 27 18.55 -4.69 -0.68
N ALA A 28 18.32 -5.37 0.46
CA ALA A 28 18.57 -6.82 0.56
C ALA A 28 17.71 -7.58 -0.46
N GLU A 29 18.27 -8.65 -1.00
CA GLU A 29 17.62 -9.44 -2.05
C GLU A 29 16.21 -9.91 -1.65
N LYS A 30 16.03 -10.35 -0.41
CA LYS A 30 14.71 -10.83 0.06
C LYS A 30 13.64 -9.75 -0.03
N ASN A 31 14.00 -8.50 0.23
CA ASN A 31 13.03 -7.38 0.16
C ASN A 31 12.82 -6.94 -1.28
N GLN A 32 13.87 -6.94 -2.10
CA GLN A 32 13.72 -6.64 -3.53
C GLN A 32 12.88 -7.70 -4.23
N SER A 33 13.09 -8.97 -3.91
CA SER A 33 12.28 -10.06 -4.45
C SER A 33 10.82 -9.97 -4.01
N LEU A 34 10.58 -9.61 -2.75
CA LEU A 34 9.22 -9.39 -2.24
C LEU A 34 8.53 -8.25 -3.00
N ILE A 35 9.22 -7.14 -3.23
CA ILE A 35 8.68 -6.00 -3.97
C ILE A 35 8.31 -6.41 -5.40
N ASP A 36 9.18 -7.16 -6.08
CA ASP A 36 8.91 -7.64 -7.43
C ASP A 36 7.68 -8.56 -7.44
N ASP A 37 7.58 -9.47 -6.47
CA ASP A 37 6.42 -10.35 -6.34
C ASP A 37 5.13 -9.57 -6.06
N MET A 38 5.21 -8.53 -5.23
CA MET A 38 4.06 -7.69 -4.90
C MET A 38 3.56 -6.94 -6.14
N LEU A 39 4.48 -6.39 -6.93
CA LEU A 39 4.12 -5.70 -8.17
C LEU A 39 3.45 -6.67 -9.15
N GLU A 40 4.03 -7.83 -9.35
CA GLU A 40 3.46 -8.84 -10.24
C GLU A 40 2.09 -9.30 -9.76
N THR A 41 1.94 -9.54 -8.47
CA THR A 41 0.67 -9.94 -7.87
C THR A 41 -0.39 -8.86 -8.05
N MET A 42 -0.04 -7.61 -7.79
CA MET A 42 -0.94 -6.47 -7.96
C MET A 42 -1.45 -6.38 -9.40
N TYR A 43 -0.55 -6.44 -10.37
CA TYR A 43 -0.93 -6.38 -11.79
C TYR A 43 -1.75 -7.58 -12.23
N HIS A 44 -1.42 -8.75 -11.73
CA HIS A 44 -2.16 -9.98 -12.06
C HIS A 44 -3.63 -9.88 -11.67
N PHE A 45 -3.93 -9.26 -10.53
CA PHE A 45 -5.29 -9.11 -10.01
C PHE A 45 -5.92 -7.74 -10.35
N ASN A 46 -5.27 -6.96 -11.22
CA ASN A 46 -5.75 -5.64 -11.65
C ASN A 46 -5.96 -4.65 -10.49
N GLY A 47 -5.13 -4.77 -9.46
CA GLY A 47 -5.17 -3.83 -8.34
C GLY A 47 -4.39 -2.56 -8.61
N VAL A 48 -4.71 -1.49 -7.90
CA VAL A 48 -3.97 -0.22 -7.97
C VAL A 48 -2.97 -0.08 -6.82
N GLY A 49 -3.11 -0.90 -5.78
CA GLY A 49 -2.21 -0.90 -4.63
C GLY A 49 -2.20 -2.25 -3.94
N LEU A 50 -1.11 -2.52 -3.22
CA LEU A 50 -0.97 -3.74 -2.44
C LEU A 50 0.03 -3.48 -1.31
N ALA A 51 -0.34 -3.89 -0.08
CA ALA A 51 0.55 -3.85 1.07
C ALA A 51 1.08 -5.26 1.36
N ALA A 52 2.31 -5.34 1.89
CA ALA A 52 2.95 -6.63 2.15
C ALA A 52 2.13 -7.54 3.06
N VAL A 53 1.39 -6.98 4.02
CA VAL A 53 0.53 -7.77 4.92
C VAL A 53 -0.52 -8.56 4.15
N GLN A 54 -0.96 -8.06 2.99
CA GLN A 54 -1.94 -8.76 2.17
C GLN A 54 -1.38 -10.04 1.52
N VAL A 55 -0.07 -10.19 1.48
CA VAL A 55 0.58 -11.43 1.04
C VAL A 55 1.25 -12.17 2.21
N GLY A 56 0.85 -11.82 3.44
CA GLY A 56 1.26 -12.54 4.64
C GLY A 56 2.57 -12.08 5.26
N ILE A 57 3.10 -10.93 4.86
CA ILE A 57 4.38 -10.41 5.35
C ILE A 57 4.14 -9.12 6.14
N LEU A 58 4.49 -9.12 7.42
CA LEU A 58 4.28 -7.98 8.31
C LEU A 58 5.44 -6.96 8.22
N LYS A 59 5.65 -6.43 7.04
CA LYS A 59 6.64 -5.38 6.77
C LYS A 59 5.96 -4.16 6.18
N GLN A 60 6.45 -2.98 6.50
CA GLN A 60 5.92 -1.73 5.97
C GLN A 60 6.42 -1.49 4.55
N ILE A 61 5.88 -2.27 3.62
CA ILE A 61 6.16 -2.15 2.18
C ILE A 61 4.83 -2.09 1.44
N ILE A 62 4.70 -1.09 0.59
CA ILE A 62 3.52 -0.85 -0.24
C ILE A 62 3.97 -0.68 -1.68
N VAL A 63 3.18 -1.21 -2.63
CA VAL A 63 3.32 -0.89 -4.05
C VAL A 63 2.02 -0.27 -4.54
N ILE A 64 2.13 0.74 -5.39
CA ILE A 64 0.98 1.47 -5.95
C ILE A 64 1.26 1.79 -7.41
N ASP A 65 0.27 1.57 -8.27
CA ASP A 65 0.31 2.05 -9.64
C ASP A 65 -1.11 2.49 -10.03
N VAL A 66 -1.28 3.80 -10.18
CA VAL A 66 -2.56 4.40 -10.59
C VAL A 66 -2.57 4.74 -12.08
N ASP A 67 -1.65 4.15 -12.82
CA ASP A 67 -1.52 4.33 -14.27
C ASP A 67 -1.24 5.80 -14.64
N ASP A 68 -0.47 6.49 -13.81
CA ASP A 68 0.09 7.78 -14.16
C ASP A 68 1.49 7.56 -14.74
N ASP A 69 2.08 8.60 -15.32
CA ASP A 69 3.37 8.48 -16.00
C ASP A 69 4.55 8.27 -15.04
N LYS A 70 4.32 8.35 -13.74
CA LYS A 70 5.38 8.30 -12.72
C LYS A 70 5.45 6.99 -11.95
N GLY A 71 4.42 6.16 -12.05
CA GLY A 71 4.39 4.88 -11.34
C GLY A 71 5.18 3.79 -12.05
N PRO A 72 5.35 2.61 -11.45
CA PRO A 72 4.82 2.27 -10.13
C PRO A 72 5.60 2.94 -9.00
N TYR A 73 4.91 3.13 -7.89
CA TYR A 73 5.52 3.65 -6.65
C TYR A 73 5.78 2.49 -5.70
N VAL A 74 6.95 2.51 -5.06
CA VAL A 74 7.28 1.60 -3.97
C VAL A 74 7.53 2.45 -2.73
N LEU A 75 6.72 2.24 -1.69
CA LEU A 75 6.79 3.01 -0.46
C LEU A 75 7.20 2.09 0.68
N ILE A 76 8.35 2.36 1.26
CA ILE A 76 8.88 1.58 2.40
C ILE A 76 8.92 2.50 3.61
N ASN A 77 8.37 2.02 4.72
CA ASN A 77 8.24 2.81 5.96
C ASN A 77 7.52 4.13 5.72
N PRO A 78 6.36 4.13 5.05
CA PRO A 78 5.67 5.37 4.73
C PRO A 78 5.13 6.05 5.98
N LYS A 79 5.18 7.39 5.97
CA LYS A 79 4.62 8.21 7.04
C LYS A 79 3.86 9.36 6.41
N ILE A 80 2.57 9.45 6.72
CA ILE A 80 1.74 10.57 6.26
C ILE A 80 2.05 11.76 7.14
N LEU A 81 2.57 12.83 6.54
CA LEU A 81 2.97 14.04 7.24
C LEU A 81 1.85 15.07 7.30
N LYS A 82 1.02 15.14 6.25
CA LYS A 82 -0.01 16.15 6.14
C LYS A 82 -1.12 15.67 5.22
N THR A 83 -2.35 16.03 5.54
CA THR A 83 -3.51 15.76 4.68
C THR A 83 -4.25 17.06 4.42
N LYS A 84 -4.94 17.14 3.30
CA LYS A 84 -5.73 18.31 2.92
C LYS A 84 -6.99 17.87 2.20
N GLY A 85 -8.10 18.52 2.54
CA GLY A 85 -9.38 18.27 1.90
C GLY A 85 -10.01 16.95 2.32
N SER A 86 -11.17 16.68 1.79
CA SER A 86 -11.85 15.40 1.99
C SER A 86 -12.79 15.15 0.81
N LYS A 87 -12.96 13.87 0.49
CA LYS A 87 -13.79 13.44 -0.62
C LYS A 87 -14.37 12.07 -0.30
N GLU A 88 -15.65 11.88 -0.60
CA GLU A 88 -16.25 10.55 -0.54
C GLU A 88 -15.76 9.76 -1.74
N CYS A 89 -15.21 8.58 -1.49
CA CYS A 89 -14.64 7.70 -2.50
C CYS A 89 -15.27 6.33 -2.40
N GLU A 90 -15.41 5.66 -3.54
CA GLU A 90 -15.74 4.24 -3.54
C GLU A 90 -14.44 3.45 -3.53
N GLU A 91 -14.32 2.50 -2.60
CA GLU A 91 -13.14 1.67 -2.47
C GLU A 91 -13.47 0.19 -2.56
N GLY A 92 -12.56 -0.54 -3.20
CA GLY A 92 -12.50 -1.98 -3.14
C GLY A 92 -11.10 -2.38 -2.67
N CYS A 93 -10.91 -3.65 -2.41
CA CYS A 93 -9.63 -4.17 -1.94
C CYS A 93 -9.46 -5.60 -2.44
N LEU A 94 -8.24 -5.97 -2.84
CA LEU A 94 -7.95 -7.33 -3.29
C LEU A 94 -8.20 -8.37 -2.18
N SER A 95 -8.11 -7.96 -0.91
CA SER A 95 -8.42 -8.83 0.23
C SER A 95 -9.92 -8.96 0.50
N PHE A 96 -10.75 -8.19 -0.19
CA PHE A 96 -12.21 -8.22 -0.08
C PHE A 96 -12.83 -8.35 -1.47
N PRO A 97 -12.70 -9.53 -2.11
CA PRO A 97 -13.22 -9.71 -3.47
C PRO A 97 -14.71 -9.41 -3.55
N ASN A 98 -15.10 -8.65 -4.56
CA ASN A 98 -16.50 -8.30 -4.84
C ASN A 98 -17.18 -7.45 -3.75
N GLU A 99 -16.44 -6.88 -2.81
CA GLU A 99 -16.96 -5.95 -1.82
C GLU A 99 -16.46 -4.55 -2.11
N PHE A 100 -17.38 -3.58 -2.08
CA PHE A 100 -17.08 -2.17 -2.30
C PHE A 100 -17.78 -1.37 -1.23
N GLY A 101 -17.19 -0.27 -0.82
CA GLY A 101 -17.77 0.62 0.17
C GLY A 101 -17.41 2.06 -0.07
N LYS A 102 -18.19 2.95 0.50
CA LYS A 102 -17.90 4.38 0.43
C LYS A 102 -17.11 4.78 1.66
N VAL A 103 -16.00 5.46 1.45
CA VAL A 103 -15.13 5.97 2.51
C VAL A 103 -14.80 7.42 2.23
N VAL A 104 -14.47 8.17 3.28
CA VAL A 104 -14.01 9.55 3.13
C VAL A 104 -12.49 9.52 3.20
N ARG A 105 -11.85 10.10 2.18
CA ARG A 105 -10.39 10.17 2.07
C ARG A 105 -9.95 11.61 1.85
N PRO A 106 -8.74 11.98 2.26
CA PRO A 106 -8.17 13.27 1.88
C PRO A 106 -8.03 13.37 0.36
N THR A 107 -8.20 14.57 -0.18
CA THR A 107 -7.94 14.81 -1.61
C THR A 107 -6.47 14.95 -1.90
N GLU A 108 -5.67 15.27 -0.87
CA GLU A 108 -4.24 15.50 -0.99
C GLU A 108 -3.53 15.01 0.26
N VAL A 109 -2.42 14.29 0.08
CA VAL A 109 -1.57 13.86 1.20
C VAL A 109 -0.12 14.13 0.87
N VAL A 110 0.66 14.49 1.91
CA VAL A 110 2.11 14.51 1.82
C VAL A 110 2.61 13.30 2.58
N VAL A 111 3.30 12.41 1.90
CA VAL A 111 3.84 11.18 2.47
C VAL A 111 5.34 11.14 2.30
N GLU A 112 6.03 10.72 3.36
CA GLU A 112 7.48 10.51 3.34
C GLU A 112 7.76 9.03 3.46
N PHE A 113 8.67 8.53 2.65
CA PHE A 113 8.97 7.11 2.61
C PHE A 113 10.38 6.88 2.05
N TYR A 114 10.84 5.65 2.11
CA TYR A 114 12.04 5.23 1.39
C TYR A 114 11.61 4.46 0.13
N ASP A 115 12.27 4.77 -0.99
CA ASP A 115 12.03 4.01 -2.21
C ASP A 115 12.80 2.69 -2.17
N ARG A 116 12.71 1.87 -3.22
CA ARG A 116 13.35 0.56 -3.22
C ARG A 116 14.88 0.62 -3.29
N GLU A 117 15.44 1.80 -3.52
CA GLU A 117 16.89 2.04 -3.51
C GLU A 117 17.35 2.65 -2.17
N ALA A 118 16.47 2.67 -1.17
CA ALA A 118 16.70 3.22 0.16
C ALA A 118 16.92 4.75 0.15
N LYS A 119 16.39 5.43 -0.85
CA LYS A 119 16.39 6.89 -0.90
C LYS A 119 15.13 7.43 -0.23
N LYS A 120 15.31 8.46 0.58
CA LYS A 120 14.19 9.12 1.25
C LYS A 120 13.48 10.05 0.28
N VAL A 121 12.17 9.88 0.15
CA VAL A 121 11.33 10.64 -0.79
C VAL A 121 10.18 11.27 -0.03
N LYS A 122 9.86 12.50 -0.38
CA LYS A 122 8.65 13.18 0.07
C LYS A 122 7.78 13.41 -1.15
N LEU A 123 6.59 12.84 -1.13
CA LEU A 123 5.66 12.86 -2.25
C LEU A 123 4.38 13.59 -1.85
N LYS A 124 3.94 14.51 -2.71
CA LYS A 124 2.64 15.13 -2.60
C LYS A 124 1.69 14.39 -3.55
N ALA A 125 0.80 13.60 -2.99
CA ALA A 125 -0.14 12.78 -3.75
C ALA A 125 -1.51 13.43 -3.77
N LYS A 126 -2.22 13.31 -4.91
CA LYS A 126 -3.54 13.91 -5.11
C LYS A 126 -4.51 12.86 -5.65
N ASP A 127 -5.79 13.06 -5.38
CA ASP A 127 -6.91 12.30 -5.94
C ASP A 127 -6.74 10.78 -5.75
N LEU A 128 -6.72 9.99 -6.82
CA LEU A 128 -6.63 8.54 -6.73
C LEU A 128 -5.34 8.07 -6.04
N LEU A 129 -4.22 8.74 -6.31
CA LEU A 129 -2.95 8.40 -5.65
C LEU A 129 -3.03 8.66 -4.15
N ALA A 130 -3.62 9.79 -3.73
CA ALA A 130 -3.82 10.08 -2.31
C ALA A 130 -4.71 9.02 -1.65
N GLN A 131 -5.79 8.64 -2.31
CA GLN A 131 -6.70 7.59 -1.85
C GLN A 131 -5.96 6.27 -1.68
N ALA A 132 -5.17 5.86 -2.67
CA ALA A 132 -4.42 4.62 -2.63
C ALA A 132 -3.37 4.62 -1.52
N VAL A 133 -2.64 5.73 -1.35
CA VAL A 133 -1.66 5.85 -0.26
C VAL A 133 -2.35 5.65 1.09
N CYS A 134 -3.47 6.32 1.34
CA CYS A 134 -4.18 6.21 2.60
C CYS A 134 -4.71 4.80 2.85
N HIS A 135 -5.27 4.17 1.82
CA HIS A 135 -5.80 2.81 1.90
C HIS A 135 -4.69 1.82 2.29
N GLU A 136 -3.53 1.91 1.62
CA GLU A 136 -2.42 0.99 1.87
C GLU A 136 -1.72 1.26 3.20
N VAL A 137 -1.60 2.52 3.61
CA VAL A 137 -1.05 2.85 4.94
C VAL A 137 -1.97 2.32 6.03
N ASP A 138 -3.30 2.36 5.83
CA ASP A 138 -4.24 1.75 6.77
C ASP A 138 -3.94 0.26 6.94
N HIS A 139 -3.68 -0.47 5.85
CA HIS A 139 -3.30 -1.88 5.92
C HIS A 139 -2.07 -2.11 6.82
N LEU A 140 -1.10 -1.22 6.78
CA LEU A 140 0.10 -1.33 7.62
C LEU A 140 -0.24 -1.18 9.10
N ASN A 141 -1.34 -0.52 9.42
CA ASN A 141 -1.81 -0.31 10.79
C ASN A 141 -2.93 -1.28 11.19
N GLY A 142 -3.24 -2.26 10.36
CA GLY A 142 -4.29 -3.24 10.63
C GLY A 142 -5.70 -2.69 10.46
N VAL A 143 -5.85 -1.58 9.73
CA VAL A 143 -7.14 -0.94 9.47
C VAL A 143 -7.60 -1.29 8.07
N LEU A 144 -8.85 -1.71 7.95
CA LEU A 144 -9.45 -2.11 6.68
C LEU A 144 -10.53 -1.10 6.29
N PHE A 145 -10.76 -0.94 4.98
CA PHE A 145 -11.73 0.07 4.52
C PHE A 145 -13.15 -0.18 5.06
N VAL A 146 -13.49 -1.42 5.36
CA VAL A 146 -14.78 -1.78 5.96
C VAL A 146 -14.94 -1.28 7.40
N ASP A 147 -13.87 -0.84 8.03
CA ASP A 147 -13.88 -0.29 9.39
C ASP A 147 -14.23 1.21 9.41
N LEU A 148 -14.26 1.84 8.27
CA LEU A 148 -14.40 3.30 8.15
C LEU A 148 -15.83 3.75 7.92
#